data_2744464ba886e9ea041a95f0ebae0de1
#
_entry.id   2744464ba886e9ea041a95f0ebae0de1
#
_cell.length_a   1.000
_cell.length_b   1.000
_cell.length_c   1.000
_cell.angle_alpha   90.00
_cell.angle_beta   90.00
_cell.angle_gamma   90.00
#
_symmetry.space_group_name_H-M   'P 1'
#
loop_
_entity.id
_entity.type
_entity.pdbx_description
1 polymer ?
#
loop_
_entity_poly.entity_id
_entity_poly.type
_entity_poly.pdbx_seq_one_letter_code
_entity_poly.pdbx_strand_id
1 'polypeptide(L)'
;MKAIVDDYMEATGGKESAVLSSIDIYDGVIKKESHITTPESVELQEHLRHAVESGITFAEMEVSSQALKYNRVDNMQFDVGIFLNISEDHISPIEHPDFEDYFSSKLKIFGKSRYGVVNMDADFADRILKESKVCEKVLTFSTKNPEADVYGYEIQKDGHETVFMVKTELFDEEFRLTMPGLFNVENALAVIAASILLEIPKEYMHSGLLRARSSGRMELYAVSY
;
A
#
# COMPACT_ATOMS: atom_id res chain seq x y z
N MET A 1 -2.54 -0.14 5.24
CA MET A 1 -2.34 1.30 5.42
C MET A 1 -3.53 1.92 6.17
N LYS A 2 -4.77 1.76 5.67
CA LYS A 2 -5.98 2.38 6.26
C LYS A 2 -6.05 2.25 7.79
N ALA A 3 -5.87 1.07 8.36
CA ALA A 3 -5.95 0.88 9.82
C ALA A 3 -4.91 1.70 10.61
N ILE A 4 -3.71 1.89 10.06
CA ILE A 4 -2.67 2.72 10.70
C ILE A 4 -3.04 4.20 10.63
N VAL A 5 -3.47 4.66 9.46
CA VAL A 5 -3.86 6.06 9.26
C VAL A 5 -5.08 6.40 10.10
N ASP A 6 -6.10 5.54 10.12
CA ASP A 6 -7.32 5.79 10.87
C ASP A 6 -7.05 5.86 12.39
N ASP A 7 -6.15 5.00 12.93
CA ASP A 7 -5.72 5.09 14.33
C ASP A 7 -5.04 6.42 14.64
N TYR A 8 -4.16 6.85 13.76
CA TYR A 8 -3.46 8.12 13.89
C TYR A 8 -4.44 9.31 13.82
N MET A 9 -5.36 9.27 12.85
CA MET A 9 -6.35 10.32 12.67
C MET A 9 -7.33 10.39 13.84
N GLU A 10 -7.81 9.25 14.34
CA GLU A 10 -8.68 9.19 15.54
C GLU A 10 -7.99 9.85 16.76
N ALA A 11 -6.72 9.50 17.00
CA ALA A 11 -5.96 10.04 18.12
C ALA A 11 -5.66 11.54 18.00
N THR A 12 -5.57 12.07 16.78
CA THR A 12 -5.29 13.50 16.52
C THR A 12 -6.54 14.33 16.26
N GLY A 13 -7.73 13.73 16.36
CA GLY A 13 -9.01 14.42 16.14
C GLY A 13 -9.35 14.64 14.67
N GLY A 14 -8.69 13.91 13.77
CA GLY A 14 -8.97 13.92 12.34
C GLY A 14 -10.10 12.97 11.94
N LYS A 15 -10.31 12.83 10.64
CA LYS A 15 -11.32 11.95 10.06
C LYS A 15 -10.69 10.69 9.49
N GLU A 16 -11.48 9.62 9.45
CA GLU A 16 -11.16 8.37 8.75
C GLU A 16 -10.67 8.66 7.33
N SER A 17 -9.63 7.92 6.91
CA SER A 17 -9.03 8.10 5.58
C SER A 17 -9.97 7.68 4.45
N ALA A 18 -9.88 8.36 3.32
CA ALA A 18 -10.53 7.91 2.10
C ALA A 18 -9.81 6.67 1.53
N VAL A 19 -10.57 5.79 0.92
CA VAL A 19 -10.05 4.57 0.27
C VAL A 19 -10.68 4.41 -1.11
N LEU A 20 -9.82 4.14 -2.10
CA LEU A 20 -10.23 3.74 -3.45
C LEU A 20 -9.45 2.48 -3.83
N SER A 21 -10.10 1.33 -3.77
CA SER A 21 -9.47 0.03 -3.97
C SER A 21 -10.27 -0.85 -4.93
N SER A 22 -9.75 -2.02 -5.21
CA SER A 22 -10.46 -3.05 -5.98
C SER A 22 -11.66 -3.65 -5.24
N ILE A 23 -11.78 -3.40 -3.93
CA ILE A 23 -12.83 -3.95 -3.07
C ILE A 23 -13.83 -2.85 -2.71
N ASP A 24 -13.37 -1.78 -2.10
CA ASP A 24 -14.20 -0.73 -1.51
C ASP A 24 -13.80 0.66 -2.01
N ILE A 25 -14.80 1.54 -2.08
CA ILE A 25 -14.66 2.98 -2.22
C ILE A 25 -15.29 3.65 -1.01
N TYR A 26 -14.51 4.53 -0.36
CA TYR A 26 -14.97 5.45 0.68
C TYR A 26 -14.29 6.81 0.51
N ASP A 27 -15.09 7.89 0.39
CA ASP A 27 -14.59 9.24 0.13
C ASP A 27 -15.17 10.31 1.10
N GLY A 28 -15.80 9.85 2.18
CA GLY A 28 -16.47 10.72 3.14
C GLY A 28 -17.93 11.01 2.82
N VAL A 29 -18.37 10.83 1.58
CA VAL A 29 -19.76 11.00 1.10
C VAL A 29 -20.30 9.65 0.62
N ILE A 30 -19.53 8.96 -0.20
CA ILE A 30 -19.88 7.68 -0.82
C ILE A 30 -19.16 6.55 -0.08
N LYS A 31 -19.92 5.49 0.23
CA LYS A 31 -19.36 4.20 0.68
C LYS A 31 -20.02 3.10 -0.13
N LYS A 32 -19.26 2.42 -0.97
CA LYS A 32 -19.77 1.37 -1.88
C LYS A 32 -18.70 0.32 -2.16
N GLU A 33 -19.12 -0.86 -2.61
CA GLU A 33 -18.22 -1.82 -3.26
C GLU A 33 -17.69 -1.23 -4.57
N SER A 34 -16.43 -1.54 -4.87
CA SER A 34 -15.79 -1.13 -6.11
C SER A 34 -16.07 -2.13 -7.23
N HIS A 35 -16.17 -1.62 -8.46
CA HIS A 35 -16.28 -2.43 -9.68
C HIS A 35 -15.00 -2.39 -10.53
N ILE A 36 -14.05 -1.53 -10.16
CA ILE A 36 -12.79 -1.33 -10.88
C ILE A 36 -11.71 -0.89 -9.89
N THR A 37 -10.50 -1.38 -10.06
CA THR A 37 -9.37 -1.09 -9.16
C THR A 37 -9.09 0.40 -9.04
N THR A 38 -9.02 1.10 -10.16
CA THR A 38 -8.82 2.56 -10.21
C THR A 38 -9.95 3.16 -11.04
N PRO A 39 -10.77 4.05 -10.46
CA PRO A 39 -11.84 4.72 -11.19
C PRO A 39 -11.37 5.47 -12.44
N GLU A 40 -12.28 5.74 -13.37
CA GLU A 40 -12.01 6.63 -14.50
C GLU A 40 -11.74 8.05 -14.03
N SER A 41 -10.99 8.83 -14.82
CA SER A 41 -10.43 10.14 -14.38
C SER A 41 -11.49 11.09 -13.79
N VAL A 42 -12.69 11.17 -14.36
CA VAL A 42 -13.73 12.07 -13.88
C VAL A 42 -14.29 11.61 -12.54
N GLU A 43 -14.63 10.32 -12.42
CA GLU A 43 -15.12 9.71 -11.18
C GLU A 43 -14.05 9.81 -10.07
N LEU A 44 -12.78 9.57 -10.41
CA LEU A 44 -11.66 9.70 -9.49
C LEU A 44 -11.55 11.12 -8.91
N GLN A 45 -11.64 12.13 -9.76
CA GLN A 45 -11.62 13.54 -9.31
C GLN A 45 -12.85 13.89 -8.45
N GLU A 46 -14.01 13.31 -8.72
CA GLU A 46 -15.20 13.48 -7.89
C GLU A 46 -14.99 12.88 -6.49
N HIS A 47 -14.47 11.66 -6.38
CA HIS A 47 -14.14 11.04 -5.09
C HIS A 47 -13.13 11.86 -4.29
N LEU A 48 -12.07 12.37 -4.93
CA LEU A 48 -11.07 13.21 -4.26
C LEU A 48 -11.68 14.54 -3.80
N ARG A 49 -12.57 15.16 -4.61
CA ARG A 49 -13.30 16.36 -4.21
C ARG A 49 -14.18 16.10 -2.99
N HIS A 50 -14.93 14.99 -2.96
CA HIS A 50 -15.72 14.57 -1.80
C HIS A 50 -14.87 14.43 -0.54
N ALA A 51 -13.69 13.80 -0.66
CA ALA A 51 -12.77 13.62 0.46
C ALA A 51 -12.31 14.98 1.02
N VAL A 52 -11.91 15.91 0.15
CA VAL A 52 -11.49 17.27 0.54
C VAL A 52 -12.65 18.04 1.18
N GLU A 53 -13.82 18.06 0.55
CA GLU A 53 -15.02 18.75 1.08
C GLU A 53 -15.51 18.16 2.41
N SER A 54 -15.29 16.84 2.61
CA SER A 54 -15.55 16.17 3.88
C SER A 54 -14.49 16.45 4.95
N GLY A 55 -13.39 17.13 4.63
CA GLY A 55 -12.29 17.41 5.55
C GLY A 55 -11.41 16.19 5.83
N ILE A 56 -11.38 15.23 4.94
CA ILE A 56 -10.45 14.09 4.99
C ILE A 56 -9.07 14.57 4.52
N THR A 57 -8.03 14.21 5.24
CA THR A 57 -6.64 14.64 4.98
C THR A 57 -5.75 13.53 4.43
N PHE A 58 -6.17 12.27 4.54
CA PHE A 58 -5.45 11.12 3.98
C PHE A 58 -6.35 10.35 3.01
N ALA A 59 -5.81 10.01 1.87
CA ALA A 59 -6.45 9.14 0.89
C ALA A 59 -5.49 8.04 0.45
N GLU A 60 -6.00 6.83 0.36
CA GLU A 60 -5.25 5.66 -0.10
C GLU A 60 -5.93 5.10 -1.34
N MET A 61 -5.13 4.74 -2.34
CA MET A 61 -5.70 4.13 -3.54
C MET A 61 -4.82 3.05 -4.14
N GLU A 62 -5.46 2.06 -4.70
CA GLU A 62 -4.82 1.11 -5.60
C GLU A 62 -4.75 1.72 -7.00
N VAL A 63 -3.52 1.82 -7.54
CA VAL A 63 -3.28 2.36 -8.88
C VAL A 63 -2.91 1.21 -9.81
N SER A 64 -3.84 0.83 -10.69
CA SER A 64 -3.62 -0.23 -11.65
C SER A 64 -2.64 0.18 -12.76
N SER A 65 -1.97 -0.81 -13.36
CA SER A 65 -1.10 -0.59 -14.52
C SER A 65 -1.84 0.09 -15.69
N GLN A 66 -3.11 -0.27 -15.90
CA GLN A 66 -3.97 0.37 -16.90
C GLN A 66 -4.25 1.84 -16.56
N ALA A 67 -4.47 2.18 -15.27
CA ALA A 67 -4.68 3.56 -14.87
C ALA A 67 -3.44 4.43 -15.18
N LEU A 68 -2.24 3.89 -14.97
CA LEU A 68 -0.98 4.53 -15.32
C LEU A 68 -0.74 4.57 -16.84
N LYS A 69 -1.13 3.52 -17.56
CA LYS A 69 -1.01 3.44 -19.02
C LYS A 69 -1.92 4.44 -19.72
N TYR A 70 -3.18 4.51 -19.31
CA TYR A 70 -4.23 5.33 -19.91
C TYR A 70 -4.40 6.70 -19.26
N ASN A 71 -3.43 7.12 -18.46
CA ASN A 71 -3.36 8.46 -17.89
C ASN A 71 -4.54 8.85 -16.96
N ARG A 72 -5.21 7.87 -16.33
CA ARG A 72 -6.32 8.14 -15.41
C ARG A 72 -5.90 8.98 -14.21
N VAL A 73 -4.62 8.90 -13.83
CA VAL A 73 -4.02 9.59 -12.67
C VAL A 73 -3.02 10.68 -13.07
N ASP A 74 -3.08 11.19 -14.31
CA ASP A 74 -2.06 12.14 -14.81
C ASP A 74 -2.00 13.46 -14.07
N ASN A 75 -3.14 13.94 -13.59
CA ASN A 75 -3.24 15.19 -12.83
C ASN A 75 -3.08 14.99 -11.31
N MET A 76 -2.52 13.83 -10.89
CA MET A 76 -2.31 13.52 -9.48
C MET A 76 -0.83 13.49 -9.14
N GLN A 77 -0.53 13.93 -7.93
CA GLN A 77 0.77 13.74 -7.28
C GLN A 77 0.52 12.99 -5.98
N PHE A 78 1.19 11.86 -5.80
CA PHE A 78 1.12 11.08 -4.58
C PHE A 78 2.25 11.48 -3.62
N ASP A 79 1.98 11.49 -2.32
CA ASP A 79 3.05 11.63 -1.33
C ASP A 79 3.94 10.39 -1.32
N VAL A 80 3.33 9.19 -1.36
CA VAL A 80 4.05 7.92 -1.37
C VAL A 80 3.53 6.99 -2.45
N GLY A 81 4.41 6.52 -3.32
CA GLY A 81 4.17 5.43 -4.27
C GLY A 81 4.81 4.14 -3.79
N ILE A 82 4.00 3.07 -3.66
CA ILE A 82 4.47 1.77 -3.20
C ILE A 82 4.49 0.78 -4.36
N PHE A 83 5.62 0.13 -4.59
CA PHE A 83 5.77 -0.96 -5.55
C PHE A 83 6.00 -2.27 -4.79
N LEU A 84 4.95 -3.10 -4.68
CA LEU A 84 4.97 -4.33 -3.91
C LEU A 84 5.67 -5.48 -4.65
N ASN A 85 5.18 -5.79 -5.83
CA ASN A 85 5.69 -6.90 -6.66
C ASN A 85 5.26 -6.76 -8.12
N ILE A 86 5.83 -7.61 -8.95
CA ILE A 86 5.42 -7.81 -10.34
C ILE A 86 5.58 -9.30 -10.71
N SER A 87 4.65 -9.81 -11.47
CA SER A 87 4.67 -11.15 -12.07
C SER A 87 4.07 -11.06 -13.48
N GLU A 88 4.29 -12.08 -14.28
CA GLU A 88 3.61 -12.17 -15.60
C GLU A 88 2.11 -12.31 -15.40
N ASP A 89 1.40 -11.20 -15.55
CA ASP A 89 -0.04 -11.08 -15.43
C ASP A 89 -0.53 -9.93 -16.32
N HIS A 90 -1.85 -9.84 -16.54
CA HIS A 90 -2.45 -8.77 -17.37
C HIS A 90 -1.94 -8.67 -18.81
N ILE A 91 -1.33 -9.73 -19.35
CA ILE A 91 -0.86 -9.78 -20.73
C ILE A 91 -2.01 -10.26 -21.62
N SER A 92 -2.61 -9.35 -22.32
CA SER A 92 -3.72 -9.60 -23.25
C SER A 92 -3.81 -8.49 -24.29
N PRO A 93 -4.46 -8.73 -25.43
CA PRO A 93 -4.64 -7.69 -26.45
C PRO A 93 -5.42 -6.47 -25.99
N ILE A 94 -6.17 -6.59 -24.90
CA ILE A 94 -7.05 -5.52 -24.36
C ILE A 94 -6.33 -4.73 -23.25
N GLU A 95 -5.41 -5.36 -22.50
CA GLU A 95 -4.73 -4.74 -21.37
C GLU A 95 -3.31 -4.29 -21.76
N HIS A 96 -2.39 -5.24 -21.79
CA HIS A 96 -0.99 -5.00 -22.14
C HIS A 96 -0.55 -5.98 -23.23
N PRO A 97 0.02 -5.52 -24.35
CA PRO A 97 0.44 -6.41 -25.45
C PRO A 97 1.57 -7.35 -25.03
N ASP A 98 2.39 -6.96 -24.08
CA ASP A 98 3.50 -7.75 -23.55
C ASP A 98 3.87 -7.32 -22.13
N PHE A 99 4.79 -8.10 -21.52
CA PHE A 99 5.26 -7.86 -20.16
C PHE A 99 6.00 -6.52 -20.01
N GLU A 100 6.71 -6.09 -21.05
CA GLU A 100 7.45 -4.82 -20.99
C GLU A 100 6.50 -3.61 -20.92
N ASP A 101 5.43 -3.62 -21.70
CA ASP A 101 4.39 -2.58 -21.62
C ASP A 101 3.70 -2.58 -20.24
N TYR A 102 3.39 -3.77 -19.71
CA TYR A 102 2.84 -3.90 -18.36
C TYR A 102 3.78 -3.36 -17.29
N PHE A 103 5.04 -3.81 -17.29
CA PHE A 103 6.03 -3.40 -16.30
C PHE A 103 6.36 -1.90 -16.38
N SER A 104 6.64 -1.39 -17.59
CA SER A 104 6.90 0.02 -17.81
C SER A 104 5.72 0.90 -17.37
N SER A 105 4.49 0.43 -17.57
CA SER A 105 3.30 1.14 -17.10
C SER A 105 3.24 1.23 -15.59
N LYS A 106 3.50 0.13 -14.86
CA LYS A 106 3.55 0.15 -13.38
C LYS A 106 4.64 1.07 -12.83
N LEU A 107 5.80 1.12 -13.47
CA LEU A 107 6.93 1.96 -13.03
C LEU A 107 6.63 3.46 -13.09
N LYS A 108 5.64 3.90 -13.90
CA LYS A 108 5.22 5.30 -13.97
C LYS A 108 4.75 5.86 -12.62
N ILE A 109 4.40 5.00 -11.65
CA ILE A 109 3.99 5.43 -10.30
C ILE A 109 5.06 6.30 -9.63
N PHE A 110 6.34 5.99 -9.83
CA PHE A 110 7.42 6.75 -9.22
C PHE A 110 7.51 8.18 -9.76
N GLY A 111 7.28 8.40 -11.05
CA GLY A 111 7.24 9.74 -11.65
C GLY A 111 6.05 10.59 -11.17
N LYS A 112 5.09 9.98 -10.46
CA LYS A 112 3.91 10.62 -9.88
C LYS A 112 3.95 10.65 -8.35
N SER A 113 5.05 10.22 -7.73
CA SER A 113 5.18 10.11 -6.29
C SER A 113 6.36 10.94 -5.78
N ARG A 114 6.13 11.63 -4.67
CA ARG A 114 7.19 12.36 -3.98
C ARG A 114 8.19 11.39 -3.36
N TYR A 115 7.68 10.37 -2.67
CA TYR A 115 8.48 9.32 -2.03
C TYR A 115 8.16 7.96 -2.65
N GLY A 116 9.16 7.07 -2.65
CA GLY A 116 9.02 5.70 -3.14
C GLY A 116 9.19 4.67 -2.03
N VAL A 117 8.43 3.57 -2.12
CA VAL A 117 8.63 2.37 -1.30
C VAL A 117 8.78 1.17 -2.22
N VAL A 118 9.88 0.43 -2.09
CA VAL A 118 10.27 -0.63 -3.02
C VAL A 118 10.55 -1.94 -2.29
N ASN A 119 9.94 -3.02 -2.76
CA ASN A 119 10.24 -4.37 -2.32
C ASN A 119 11.55 -4.88 -2.96
N MET A 120 12.57 -5.15 -2.14
CA MET A 120 13.83 -5.72 -2.62
C MET A 120 13.73 -7.23 -2.92
N ASP A 121 12.68 -7.89 -2.44
CA ASP A 121 12.43 -9.31 -2.68
C ASP A 121 11.63 -9.57 -3.97
N ALA A 122 11.15 -8.49 -4.61
CA ALA A 122 10.39 -8.58 -5.86
C ALA A 122 11.27 -9.00 -7.04
N ASP A 123 10.66 -9.67 -8.02
CA ASP A 123 11.30 -9.87 -9.31
C ASP A 123 11.67 -8.53 -9.93
N PHE A 124 12.83 -8.46 -10.58
CA PHE A 124 13.35 -7.24 -11.20
C PHE A 124 13.59 -6.05 -10.23
N ALA A 125 13.85 -6.31 -8.94
CA ALA A 125 14.07 -5.29 -7.91
C ALA A 125 15.10 -4.22 -8.33
N ASP A 126 16.20 -4.60 -9.00
CA ASP A 126 17.23 -3.65 -9.48
C ASP A 126 16.66 -2.61 -10.44
N ARG A 127 15.77 -3.03 -11.35
CA ARG A 127 15.12 -2.11 -12.29
C ARG A 127 14.13 -1.20 -11.55
N ILE A 128 13.35 -1.77 -10.64
CA ILE A 128 12.38 -1.00 -9.82
C ILE A 128 13.12 0.07 -9.01
N LEU A 129 14.22 -0.30 -8.35
CA LEU A 129 15.08 0.63 -7.60
C LEU A 129 15.72 1.70 -8.49
N LYS A 130 16.12 1.36 -9.70
CA LYS A 130 16.65 2.34 -10.65
C LYS A 130 15.60 3.38 -11.03
N GLU A 131 14.40 2.94 -11.35
CA GLU A 131 13.31 3.86 -11.76
C GLU A 131 12.76 4.66 -10.58
N SER A 132 12.81 4.14 -9.35
CA SER A 132 12.37 4.86 -8.15
C SER A 132 13.26 6.06 -7.77
N LYS A 133 14.47 6.17 -8.32
CA LYS A 133 15.41 7.28 -8.05
C LYS A 133 14.92 8.66 -8.46
N VAL A 134 13.82 8.76 -9.19
CA VAL A 134 13.16 10.03 -9.51
C VAL A 134 12.42 10.62 -8.30
N CYS A 135 12.12 9.81 -7.28
CA CYS A 135 11.52 10.26 -6.03
C CYS A 135 12.54 11.01 -5.16
N GLU A 136 12.07 11.96 -4.35
CA GLU A 136 12.92 12.72 -3.41
C GLU A 136 13.61 11.82 -2.37
N LYS A 137 12.89 10.78 -1.92
CA LYS A 137 13.38 9.76 -0.99
C LYS A 137 12.76 8.41 -1.32
N VAL A 138 13.55 7.36 -1.22
CA VAL A 138 13.09 5.97 -1.39
C VAL A 138 13.43 5.20 -0.14
N LEU A 139 12.49 4.42 0.38
CA LEU A 139 12.74 3.39 1.37
C LEU A 139 12.51 2.01 0.74
N THR A 140 13.39 1.11 1.07
CA THR A 140 13.32 -0.29 0.66
C THR A 140 12.79 -1.16 1.79
N PHE A 141 12.12 -2.25 1.45
CA PHE A 141 11.77 -3.28 2.43
C PHE A 141 12.09 -4.68 1.92
N SER A 142 12.34 -5.60 2.85
CA SER A 142 12.66 -6.99 2.54
C SER A 142 12.41 -7.89 3.75
N THR A 143 12.13 -9.16 3.47
CA THR A 143 12.18 -10.25 4.46
C THR A 143 13.45 -11.11 4.33
N LYS A 144 14.28 -10.87 3.31
CA LYS A 144 15.46 -11.68 2.99
C LYS A 144 16.77 -10.90 3.08
N ASN A 145 16.74 -9.61 2.77
CA ASN A 145 17.94 -8.77 2.73
C ASN A 145 17.99 -7.83 3.95
N PRO A 146 18.94 -8.04 4.89
CA PRO A 146 19.07 -7.22 6.09
C PRO A 146 19.57 -5.79 5.83
N GLU A 147 20.01 -5.47 4.61
CA GLU A 147 20.43 -4.12 4.21
C GLU A 147 19.23 -3.25 3.76
N ALA A 148 18.01 -3.80 3.72
CA ALA A 148 16.81 -3.02 3.44
C ALA A 148 16.55 -2.01 4.56
N ASP A 149 16.02 -0.83 4.22
CA ASP A 149 15.68 0.22 5.19
C ASP A 149 14.64 -0.24 6.22
N VAL A 150 13.74 -1.15 5.81
CA VAL A 150 12.74 -1.80 6.65
C VAL A 150 12.90 -3.31 6.49
N TYR A 151 13.60 -3.95 7.41
CA TYR A 151 13.88 -5.38 7.36
C TYR A 151 13.01 -6.16 8.33
N GLY A 152 12.24 -7.12 7.80
CA GLY A 152 11.41 -8.04 8.58
C GLY A 152 12.11 -9.38 8.79
N TYR A 153 12.23 -9.84 10.03
CA TYR A 153 12.92 -11.08 10.37
C TYR A 153 12.26 -11.80 11.57
N GLU A 154 12.72 -13.00 11.90
CA GLU A 154 12.15 -13.85 12.96
C GLU A 154 10.62 -14.01 12.84
N ILE A 155 10.16 -14.23 11.60
CA ILE A 155 8.74 -14.34 11.28
C ILE A 155 8.19 -15.67 11.80
N GLN A 156 7.23 -15.61 12.71
CA GLN A 156 6.66 -16.78 13.37
C GLN A 156 5.14 -16.67 13.44
N LYS A 157 4.48 -17.84 13.49
CA LYS A 157 3.06 -17.92 13.77
C LYS A 157 2.85 -18.07 15.28
N ASP A 158 2.02 -17.21 15.87
CA ASP A 158 1.60 -17.27 17.27
C ASP A 158 0.07 -17.33 17.33
N GLY A 159 -0.50 -18.53 17.46
CA GLY A 159 -1.93 -18.74 17.41
C GLY A 159 -2.55 -18.31 16.07
N HIS A 160 -3.35 -17.27 16.10
CA HIS A 160 -3.98 -16.65 14.91
C HIS A 160 -3.22 -15.43 14.39
N GLU A 161 -2.15 -15.04 15.05
CA GLU A 161 -1.32 -13.90 14.69
C GLU A 161 -0.04 -14.34 13.99
N THR A 162 0.54 -13.44 13.23
CA THR A 162 1.92 -13.52 12.76
C THR A 162 2.74 -12.50 13.53
N VAL A 163 3.80 -12.98 14.19
CA VAL A 163 4.74 -12.17 14.97
C VAL A 163 6.04 -12.08 14.20
N PHE A 164 6.62 -10.90 14.11
CA PHE A 164 7.87 -10.68 13.40
C PHE A 164 8.61 -9.46 13.95
N MET A 165 9.93 -9.50 13.86
CA MET A 165 10.78 -8.36 14.19
C MET A 165 10.88 -7.43 12.98
N VAL A 166 10.91 -6.13 13.22
CA VAL A 166 11.13 -5.10 12.20
C VAL A 166 12.31 -4.23 12.63
N LYS A 167 13.36 -4.26 11.83
CA LYS A 167 14.52 -3.40 12.00
C LYS A 167 14.50 -2.27 10.99
N THR A 168 14.71 -1.05 11.48
CA THR A 168 14.86 0.17 10.70
C THR A 168 16.00 1.01 11.29
N GLU A 169 16.30 2.16 10.72
CA GLU A 169 17.19 3.14 11.33
C GLU A 169 16.61 3.71 12.65
N LEU A 170 15.28 3.71 12.80
CA LEU A 170 14.59 4.36 13.91
C LEU A 170 14.28 3.41 15.08
N PHE A 171 14.10 2.11 14.80
CA PHE A 171 13.73 1.10 15.81
C PHE A 171 14.08 -0.33 15.35
N ASP A 172 14.14 -1.23 16.32
CA ASP A 172 14.26 -2.68 16.14
C ASP A 172 13.31 -3.34 17.14
N GLU A 173 12.08 -3.67 16.72
CA GLU A 173 10.97 -4.03 17.60
C GLU A 173 10.10 -5.16 17.04
N GLU A 174 9.40 -5.87 17.93
CA GLU A 174 8.41 -6.87 17.57
C GLU A 174 7.12 -6.22 17.07
N PHE A 175 6.61 -6.71 15.96
CA PHE A 175 5.30 -6.37 15.41
C PHE A 175 4.39 -7.60 15.36
N ARG A 176 3.09 -7.34 15.42
CA ARG A 176 2.04 -8.36 15.34
C ARG A 176 1.02 -8.04 14.28
N LEU A 177 0.63 -9.05 13.55
CA LEU A 177 -0.35 -8.95 12.46
C LEU A 177 -1.38 -10.06 12.61
N THR A 178 -2.65 -9.73 12.57
CA THR A 178 -3.75 -10.71 12.67
C THR A 178 -4.06 -11.43 11.35
N MET A 179 -3.44 -11.02 10.26
CA MET A 179 -3.58 -11.67 8.94
C MET A 179 -2.44 -12.68 8.73
N PRO A 180 -2.75 -13.96 8.48
CA PRO A 180 -1.73 -14.99 8.28
C PRO A 180 -1.07 -14.87 6.90
N GLY A 181 0.18 -15.38 6.80
CA GLY A 181 0.91 -15.52 5.54
C GLY A 181 2.05 -14.53 5.35
N LEU A 182 3.14 -14.99 4.74
CA LEU A 182 4.36 -14.22 4.51
C LEU A 182 4.09 -12.95 3.67
N PHE A 183 3.25 -13.07 2.64
CA PHE A 183 2.87 -11.92 1.81
C PHE A 183 2.19 -10.80 2.61
N ASN A 184 1.51 -11.11 3.72
CA ASN A 184 0.94 -10.10 4.60
C ASN A 184 2.01 -9.42 5.46
N VAL A 185 3.10 -10.13 5.79
CA VAL A 185 4.27 -9.51 6.43
C VAL A 185 4.95 -8.55 5.45
N GLU A 186 5.15 -8.93 4.19
CA GLU A 186 5.69 -8.04 3.15
C GLU A 186 4.82 -6.80 2.97
N ASN A 187 3.50 -6.95 2.93
CA ASN A 187 2.56 -5.82 2.91
C ASN A 187 2.67 -4.95 4.17
N ALA A 188 2.86 -5.56 5.36
CA ALA A 188 3.07 -4.82 6.60
C ALA A 188 4.36 -4.01 6.57
N LEU A 189 5.47 -4.58 6.07
CA LEU A 189 6.73 -3.85 5.90
C LEU A 189 6.58 -2.66 4.95
N ALA A 190 5.85 -2.84 3.84
CA ALA A 190 5.57 -1.77 2.89
C ALA A 190 4.80 -0.60 3.53
N VAL A 191 3.76 -0.90 4.34
CA VAL A 191 3.00 0.16 5.01
C VAL A 191 3.74 0.77 6.19
N ILE A 192 4.64 0.05 6.86
CA ILE A 192 5.57 0.60 7.85
C ILE A 192 6.51 1.59 7.16
N ALA A 193 7.13 1.23 6.02
CA ALA A 193 7.99 2.13 5.26
C ALA A 193 7.24 3.41 4.82
N ALA A 194 6.01 3.26 4.32
CA ALA A 194 5.17 4.40 3.97
C ALA A 194 4.84 5.28 5.18
N SER A 195 4.54 4.66 6.34
CA SER A 195 4.25 5.39 7.59
C SER A 195 5.47 6.18 8.08
N ILE A 196 6.68 5.63 7.96
CA ILE A 196 7.93 6.34 8.27
C ILE A 196 8.09 7.58 7.38
N LEU A 197 7.84 7.46 6.06
CA LEU A 197 7.92 8.57 5.11
C LEU A 197 6.88 9.65 5.37
N LEU A 198 5.71 9.28 5.87
CA LEU A 198 4.62 10.17 6.26
C LEU A 198 4.72 10.67 7.71
N GLU A 199 5.81 10.34 8.41
CA GLU A 199 6.05 10.74 9.80
C GLU A 199 4.94 10.31 10.77
N ILE A 200 4.23 9.22 10.48
CA ILE A 200 3.23 8.64 11.38
C ILE A 200 3.97 7.95 12.52
N PRO A 201 3.66 8.28 13.80
CA PRO A 201 4.32 7.69 14.95
C PRO A 201 4.17 6.16 15.01
N LYS A 202 5.20 5.46 15.47
CA LYS A 202 5.29 3.99 15.44
C LYS A 202 4.18 3.28 16.25
N GLU A 203 3.68 3.89 17.31
CA GLU A 203 2.59 3.35 18.11
C GLU A 203 1.33 3.08 17.27
N TYR A 204 1.06 3.91 16.26
CA TYR A 204 -0.06 3.70 15.34
C TYR A 204 0.25 2.62 14.30
N MET A 205 1.51 2.40 13.95
CA MET A 205 1.92 1.24 13.14
C MET A 205 1.61 -0.06 13.88
N HIS A 206 1.96 -0.16 15.17
CA HIS A 206 1.64 -1.32 16.01
C HIS A 206 0.13 -1.55 16.13
N SER A 207 -0.61 -0.55 16.56
CA SER A 207 -2.06 -0.68 16.80
C SER A 207 -2.82 -0.94 15.50
N GLY A 208 -2.47 -0.25 14.43
CA GLY A 208 -3.11 -0.40 13.13
C GLY A 208 -2.89 -1.78 12.51
N LEU A 209 -1.69 -2.36 12.63
CA LEU A 209 -1.43 -3.72 12.12
C LEU A 209 -2.20 -4.80 12.90
N LEU A 210 -2.36 -4.65 14.22
CA LEU A 210 -3.21 -5.52 15.02
C LEU A 210 -4.69 -5.43 14.65
N ARG A 211 -5.16 -4.26 14.20
CA ARG A 211 -6.54 -4.03 13.77
C ARG A 211 -6.76 -4.29 12.27
N ALA A 212 -5.69 -4.42 11.49
CA ALA A 212 -5.78 -4.62 10.05
C ALA A 212 -6.62 -5.86 9.69
N ARG A 213 -7.50 -5.69 8.73
CA ARG A 213 -8.32 -6.76 8.14
C ARG A 213 -8.33 -6.57 6.63
N SER A 214 -8.46 -7.65 5.91
CA SER A 214 -8.59 -7.63 4.45
C SER A 214 -9.87 -8.35 4.06
N SER A 215 -10.90 -7.60 3.75
CA SER A 215 -12.15 -8.16 3.22
C SER A 215 -11.90 -8.88 1.90
N GLY A 216 -12.50 -10.06 1.72
CA GLY A 216 -12.40 -10.83 0.49
C GLY A 216 -11.05 -11.52 0.22
N ARG A 217 -10.08 -11.48 1.16
CA ARG A 217 -8.80 -12.20 1.05
C ARG A 217 -8.46 -12.92 2.35
N MET A 218 -8.52 -14.28 2.33
CA MET A 218 -8.13 -15.16 3.45
C MET A 218 -8.75 -14.75 4.79
N GLU A 219 -10.04 -14.45 4.80
CA GLU A 219 -10.78 -14.19 6.04
C GLU A 219 -10.92 -15.46 6.87
N LEU A 220 -10.59 -15.40 8.16
CA LEU A 220 -10.83 -16.48 9.10
C LEU A 220 -12.22 -16.31 9.69
N TYR A 221 -13.15 -17.19 9.28
CA TYR A 221 -14.47 -17.28 9.90
C TYR A 221 -14.44 -18.27 11.04
N ALA A 222 -14.80 -17.84 12.26
CA ALA A 222 -15.08 -18.76 13.34
C ALA A 222 -16.42 -19.44 13.07
N VAL A 223 -16.40 -20.72 12.72
CA VAL A 223 -17.61 -21.55 12.65
C VAL A 223 -17.86 -22.09 14.06
N SER A 224 -18.86 -21.55 14.77
CA SER A 224 -19.38 -22.15 15.98
C SER A 224 -20.29 -23.33 15.59
N TYR A 225 -19.96 -24.54 16.00
CA TYR A 225 -20.82 -25.72 15.94
C TYR A 225 -21.74 -25.77 17.18
#